data_19b1807480cc842ee46668da29b8f4d0
#
_entry.id   19b1807480cc842ee46668da29b8f4d0
#
_cell.length_a   1.000
_cell.length_b   1.000
_cell.length_c   1.000
_cell.angle_alpha   90.00
_cell.angle_beta   90.00
_cell.angle_gamma   90.00
#
_symmetry.space_group_name_H-M   'P 1'
#
loop_
_entity.id
_entity.type
_entity.pdbx_description
1 polymer ?
#
loop_
_entity_poly.entity_id
_entity_poly.type
_entity_poly.pdbx_seq_one_letter_code
_entity_poly.pdbx_strand_id
1 'polypeptide(L)'
;MTSVGKYLVMIYDDEAKWAAAGPPAEQANHLRHQEFAAANSAALRGGAQLGESSTATSIRRDGNGGFVVTDGTFAETKEVMGGYYLIEAADLDEALEIAKQVPSPMGGVEVRPIVNGG
;
A
#
# COMPACT_ATOMS: atom_id res chain seq x y z
N MET A 1 25.62 -4.70 17.14
CA MET A 1 24.15 -4.75 17.37
C MET A 1 23.43 -4.52 16.07
N THR A 2 22.54 -5.41 15.70
CA THR A 2 21.76 -5.28 14.48
C THR A 2 20.62 -4.30 14.74
N SER A 3 20.55 -3.20 14.00
CA SER A 3 19.43 -2.30 14.08
C SER A 3 18.30 -2.84 13.23
N VAL A 4 17.08 -2.75 13.75
CA VAL A 4 15.89 -3.05 12.95
C VAL A 4 15.49 -1.81 12.17
N GLY A 5 14.92 -2.01 11.00
CA GLY A 5 14.41 -0.94 10.16
C GLY A 5 12.91 -1.01 10.01
N LYS A 6 12.33 0.11 9.63
CA LYS A 6 10.93 0.16 9.24
C LYS A 6 10.84 0.27 7.73
N TYR A 7 9.82 -0.37 7.19
CA TYR A 7 9.60 -0.44 5.74
C TYR A 7 8.13 -0.19 5.46
N LEU A 8 7.89 0.52 4.36
CA LEU A 8 6.53 0.70 3.86
C LEU A 8 6.32 -0.31 2.73
N VAL A 9 5.28 -1.11 2.85
CA VAL A 9 4.83 -2.03 1.81
C VAL A 9 3.61 -1.42 1.14
N MET A 10 3.76 -0.99 -0.10
CA MET A 10 2.71 -0.33 -0.87
C MET A 10 2.07 -1.35 -1.80
N ILE A 11 0.75 -1.44 -1.75
CA ILE A 11 -0.01 -2.39 -2.57
C ILE A 11 -0.58 -1.65 -3.76
N TYR A 12 -0.28 -2.14 -4.96
CA TYR A 12 -0.78 -1.56 -6.22
C TYR A 12 -1.79 -2.51 -6.84
N ASP A 13 -2.89 -1.95 -7.31
CA ASP A 13 -4.02 -2.68 -7.86
C ASP A 13 -4.47 -2.10 -9.20
N ASP A 14 -4.90 -3.00 -10.09
CA ASP A 14 -5.67 -2.63 -11.27
C ASP A 14 -7.14 -2.59 -10.87
N GLU A 15 -7.70 -1.39 -10.73
CA GLU A 15 -9.09 -1.21 -10.28
C GLU A 15 -10.12 -1.80 -11.23
N ALA A 16 -9.80 -1.83 -12.53
CA ALA A 16 -10.69 -2.44 -13.51
C ALA A 16 -10.80 -3.96 -13.30
N LYS A 17 -9.71 -4.61 -12.89
CA LYS A 17 -9.74 -6.04 -12.55
C LYS A 17 -10.58 -6.30 -11.31
N TRP A 18 -10.49 -5.44 -10.30
CA TRP A 18 -11.35 -5.55 -9.12
C TRP A 18 -12.82 -5.41 -9.47
N ALA A 19 -13.17 -4.42 -10.29
CA ALA A 19 -14.53 -4.20 -10.73
C ALA A 19 -15.08 -5.42 -11.49
N ALA A 20 -14.26 -6.02 -12.34
CA ALA A 20 -14.64 -7.20 -13.10
C ALA A 20 -14.81 -8.45 -12.23
N ALA A 21 -13.98 -8.59 -11.19
CA ALA A 21 -14.01 -9.74 -10.29
C ALA A 21 -15.20 -9.70 -9.32
N GLY A 22 -15.58 -8.52 -8.86
CA GLY A 22 -16.78 -8.31 -8.04
C GLY A 22 -16.62 -8.64 -6.56
N PRO A 23 -17.72 -8.50 -5.78
CA PRO A 23 -17.71 -8.63 -4.32
C PRO A 23 -17.15 -9.92 -3.75
N PRO A 24 -17.40 -11.12 -4.33
CA PRO A 24 -16.80 -12.34 -3.78
C PRO A 24 -15.28 -12.33 -3.76
N ALA A 25 -14.64 -11.75 -4.79
CA ALA A 25 -13.19 -11.62 -4.84
C ALA A 25 -12.68 -10.63 -3.80
N GLU A 26 -13.40 -9.54 -3.58
CA GLU A 26 -13.07 -8.54 -2.56
C GLU A 26 -13.15 -9.15 -1.16
N GLN A 27 -14.18 -9.93 -0.87
CA GLN A 27 -14.31 -10.61 0.41
C GLN A 27 -13.19 -11.62 0.64
N ALA A 28 -12.86 -12.41 -0.37
CA ALA A 28 -11.77 -13.39 -0.28
C ALA A 28 -10.43 -12.68 -0.01
N ASN A 29 -10.19 -11.56 -0.67
CA ASN A 29 -8.99 -10.76 -0.47
C ASN A 29 -8.93 -10.19 0.95
N HIS A 30 -10.06 -9.70 1.45
CA HIS A 30 -10.14 -9.16 2.82
C HIS A 30 -9.77 -10.23 3.86
N LEU A 31 -10.27 -11.44 3.70
CA LEU A 31 -9.93 -12.55 4.58
C LEU A 31 -8.45 -12.90 4.51
N ARG A 32 -7.86 -12.91 3.33
CA ARG A 32 -6.42 -13.16 3.16
C ARG A 32 -5.57 -12.09 3.84
N HIS A 33 -5.99 -10.82 3.77
CA HIS A 33 -5.31 -9.74 4.49
C HIS A 33 -5.41 -9.90 5.99
N GLN A 34 -6.54 -10.35 6.51
CA GLN A 34 -6.69 -10.66 7.93
C GLN A 34 -5.75 -11.80 8.35
N GLU A 35 -5.64 -12.84 7.54
CA GLU A 35 -4.72 -13.95 7.79
C GLU A 35 -3.26 -13.49 7.77
N PHE A 36 -2.90 -12.66 6.79
CA PHE A 36 -1.57 -12.06 6.72
C PHE A 36 -1.26 -11.27 7.99
N ALA A 37 -2.18 -10.40 8.41
CA ALA A 37 -1.99 -9.56 9.59
C ALA A 37 -1.86 -10.39 10.86
N ALA A 38 -2.63 -11.46 11.01
CA ALA A 38 -2.53 -12.36 12.15
C ALA A 38 -1.19 -13.09 12.17
N ALA A 39 -0.76 -13.60 11.02
CA ALA A 39 0.50 -14.35 10.90
C ALA A 39 1.74 -13.47 11.12
N ASN A 40 1.65 -12.18 10.82
CA ASN A 40 2.77 -11.25 10.89
C ASN A 40 2.57 -10.14 11.93
N SER A 41 1.74 -10.38 12.92
CA SER A 41 1.38 -9.35 13.93
C SER A 41 2.60 -8.79 14.66
N ALA A 42 3.64 -9.60 14.86
CA ALA A 42 4.87 -9.15 15.52
C ALA A 42 5.62 -8.10 14.70
N ALA A 43 5.53 -8.15 13.38
CA ALA A 43 6.22 -7.22 12.48
C ALA A 43 5.37 -6.00 12.11
N LEU A 44 4.04 -6.11 12.15
CA LEU A 44 3.16 -5.03 11.75
C LEU A 44 3.16 -3.86 12.73
N ARG A 45 3.25 -2.65 12.18
CA ARG A 45 3.21 -1.39 12.93
C ARG A 45 2.11 -0.46 12.45
N GLY A 46 1.39 -0.83 11.39
CA GLY A 46 0.29 -0.07 10.86
C GLY A 46 -0.09 -0.54 9.47
N GLY A 47 -1.13 0.04 8.96
CA GLY A 47 -1.61 -0.25 7.60
C GLY A 47 -3.04 0.24 7.44
N ALA A 48 -3.43 0.39 6.19
CA ALA A 48 -4.79 0.79 5.84
C ALA A 48 -5.09 0.45 4.39
N GLN A 49 -6.38 0.23 4.13
CA GLN A 49 -6.90 0.20 2.78
C GLN A 49 -7.27 1.62 2.38
N LEU A 50 -6.95 2.02 1.16
CA LEU A 50 -7.31 3.32 0.63
C LEU A 50 -8.62 3.22 -0.15
N GLY A 51 -9.35 4.33 -0.23
CA GLY A 51 -10.49 4.46 -1.13
C GLY A 51 -10.02 4.38 -2.58
N GLU A 52 -10.96 4.18 -3.50
CA GLU A 52 -10.65 4.12 -4.92
C GLU A 52 -9.94 5.40 -5.41
N SER A 53 -9.17 5.29 -6.49
CA SER A 53 -8.40 6.41 -7.02
C SER A 53 -9.27 7.62 -7.37
N SER A 54 -10.53 7.40 -7.75
CA SER A 54 -11.49 8.47 -8.02
C SER A 54 -11.83 9.31 -6.80
N THR A 55 -11.58 8.81 -5.60
CA THR A 55 -11.81 9.55 -4.34
C THR A 55 -10.62 10.42 -3.95
N ALA A 56 -9.50 10.30 -4.66
CA ALA A 56 -8.31 11.08 -4.36
C ALA A 56 -8.49 12.54 -4.71
N THR A 57 -7.79 13.39 -3.99
CA THR A 57 -7.65 14.81 -4.31
C THR A 57 -6.17 15.11 -4.35
N SER A 58 -5.72 15.75 -5.41
CA SER A 58 -4.31 16.11 -5.60
C SER A 58 -4.10 17.61 -5.42
N ILE A 59 -3.01 17.96 -4.77
CA ILE A 59 -2.66 19.36 -4.51
C ILE A 59 -1.23 19.60 -4.98
N ARG A 60 -1.05 20.62 -5.80
CA ARG A 60 0.28 21.09 -6.22
C ARG A 60 0.43 22.56 -5.91
N ARG A 61 1.65 23.01 -5.69
CA ARG A 61 1.94 24.43 -5.58
C ARG A 61 1.96 25.03 -6.99
N ASP A 62 1.38 26.24 -7.14
CA ASP A 62 1.28 26.89 -8.44
C ASP A 62 2.53 27.73 -8.80
N GLY A 63 3.48 27.85 -7.87
CA GLY A 63 4.68 28.65 -8.07
C GLY A 63 4.53 30.12 -7.71
N ASN A 64 3.34 30.57 -7.32
CA ASN A 64 3.02 31.97 -7.00
C ASN A 64 2.46 32.14 -5.59
N GLY A 65 2.77 31.21 -4.68
CA GLY A 65 2.30 31.25 -3.29
C GLY A 65 0.94 30.60 -3.07
N GLY A 66 0.33 30.05 -4.10
CA GLY A 66 -0.97 29.37 -4.05
C GLY A 66 -0.88 27.89 -4.36
N PHE A 67 -2.05 27.29 -4.53
CA PHE A 67 -2.19 25.85 -4.79
C PHE A 67 -3.13 25.60 -5.95
N VAL A 68 -2.91 24.50 -6.65
CA VAL A 68 -3.86 23.92 -7.60
C VAL A 68 -4.38 22.64 -6.96
N VAL A 69 -5.69 22.56 -6.76
CA VAL A 69 -6.38 21.40 -6.18
C VAL A 69 -7.21 20.75 -7.27
N THR A 70 -6.99 19.47 -7.52
CA THR A 70 -7.71 18.73 -8.56
C THR A 70 -8.23 17.41 -8.01
N ASP A 71 -9.36 16.97 -8.54
CA ASP A 71 -9.90 15.66 -8.23
C ASP A 71 -9.06 14.59 -8.91
N GLY A 72 -8.86 13.48 -8.20
CA GLY A 72 -8.11 12.35 -8.71
C GLY A 72 -6.65 12.34 -8.31
N THR A 73 -5.93 11.38 -8.81
CA THR A 73 -4.50 11.19 -8.56
C THR A 73 -3.66 12.06 -9.52
N PHE A 74 -2.38 12.24 -9.20
CA PHE A 74 -1.47 13.02 -10.04
C PHE A 74 -1.34 12.46 -11.46
N ALA A 75 -1.40 11.16 -11.59
CA ALA A 75 -1.28 10.50 -12.89
C ALA A 75 -2.33 9.40 -13.01
N GLU A 76 -2.93 9.30 -14.18
CA GLU A 76 -3.78 8.16 -14.49
C GLU A 76 -2.88 7.00 -14.89
N THR A 77 -2.90 5.94 -14.08
CA THR A 77 -2.11 4.75 -14.31
C THR A 77 -3.04 3.53 -14.24
N LYS A 78 -2.61 2.45 -14.89
CA LYS A 78 -3.36 1.20 -14.88
C LYS A 78 -3.43 0.60 -13.47
N GLU A 79 -2.32 0.71 -12.75
CA GLU A 79 -2.23 0.25 -11.37
C GLU A 79 -2.09 1.44 -10.45
N VAL A 80 -2.88 1.46 -9.39
CA VAL A 80 -2.92 2.54 -8.41
C VAL A 80 -2.67 1.98 -7.02
N MET A 81 -2.16 2.82 -6.13
CA MET A 81 -1.93 2.43 -4.75
C MET A 81 -3.28 2.25 -4.04
N GLY A 82 -3.58 1.01 -3.65
CA GLY A 82 -4.85 0.65 -3.00
C GLY A 82 -4.74 0.44 -1.50
N GLY A 83 -3.53 0.41 -0.97
CA GLY A 83 -3.31 0.20 0.46
C GLY A 83 -1.85 0.11 0.80
N TYR A 84 -1.57 -0.04 2.09
CA TYR A 84 -0.20 -0.17 2.56
C TYR A 84 -0.14 -0.88 3.90
N TYR A 85 1.04 -1.41 4.20
CA TYR A 85 1.41 -1.84 5.55
C TYR A 85 2.72 -1.17 5.95
N LEU A 86 2.81 -0.81 7.21
CA LEU A 86 4.06 -0.39 7.86
C LEU A 86 4.58 -1.59 8.65
N ILE A 87 5.78 -2.03 8.34
CA ILE A 87 6.37 -3.19 9.00
C ILE A 87 7.73 -2.84 9.60
N GLU A 88 8.14 -3.60 10.57
CA GLU A 88 9.47 -3.53 11.17
C GLU A 88 10.17 -4.86 10.93
N ALA A 89 11.40 -4.82 10.43
CA ALA A 89 12.16 -5.99 10.08
C ALA A 89 13.65 -5.77 10.38
N ALA A 90 14.39 -6.86 10.55
CA ALA A 90 15.80 -6.79 10.85
C ALA A 90 16.61 -6.17 9.70
N ASP A 91 16.22 -6.49 8.47
CA ASP A 91 16.87 -6.02 7.26
C ASP A 91 15.92 -6.10 6.08
N LEU A 92 16.38 -5.70 4.90
CA LEU A 92 15.58 -5.73 3.68
C LEU A 92 15.16 -7.17 3.32
N ASP A 93 16.04 -8.14 3.50
CA ASP A 93 15.71 -9.53 3.16
C ASP A 93 14.52 -10.04 3.97
N GLU A 94 14.49 -9.76 5.27
CA GLU A 94 13.35 -10.10 6.11
C GLU A 94 12.09 -9.33 5.69
N ALA A 95 12.25 -8.04 5.39
CA ALA A 95 11.12 -7.23 4.92
C ALA A 95 10.51 -7.79 3.63
N LEU A 96 11.35 -8.27 2.70
CA LEU A 96 10.87 -8.87 1.46
C LEU A 96 10.15 -10.19 1.71
N GLU A 97 10.63 -11.01 2.64
CA GLU A 97 9.94 -12.26 3.00
C GLU A 97 8.55 -11.99 3.58
N ILE A 98 8.41 -10.95 4.39
CA ILE A 98 7.12 -10.53 4.90
C ILE A 98 6.24 -9.99 3.75
N ALA A 99 6.79 -9.14 2.90
CA ALA A 99 6.06 -8.51 1.81
C ALA A 99 5.53 -9.52 0.78
N LYS A 100 6.25 -10.63 0.56
CA LYS A 100 5.79 -11.72 -0.33
C LYS A 100 4.49 -12.35 0.15
N GLN A 101 4.18 -12.24 1.43
CA GLN A 101 2.96 -12.80 2.02
C GLN A 101 1.76 -11.86 1.89
N VAL A 102 1.99 -10.60 1.53
CA VAL A 102 0.91 -9.62 1.37
C VAL A 102 0.08 -9.98 0.14
N PRO A 103 -1.23 -10.20 0.30
CA PRO A 103 -2.08 -10.47 -0.85
C PRO A 103 -2.12 -9.27 -1.81
N SER A 104 -1.86 -9.52 -3.08
CA SER A 104 -1.89 -8.49 -4.12
C SER A 104 -2.34 -9.09 -5.46
N PRO A 105 -3.54 -9.70 -5.50
CA PRO A 105 -3.97 -10.49 -6.66
C PRO A 105 -4.20 -9.68 -7.94
N MET A 106 -4.40 -8.37 -7.83
CA MET A 106 -4.70 -7.50 -8.98
C MET A 106 -3.53 -6.58 -9.35
N GLY A 107 -2.33 -6.87 -8.84
CA GLY A 107 -1.16 -6.05 -9.11
C GLY A 107 0.07 -6.60 -8.43
N GLY A 108 0.67 -5.82 -7.55
CA GLY A 108 1.88 -6.20 -6.83
C GLY A 108 2.14 -5.30 -5.65
N VAL A 109 3.30 -5.49 -5.05
CA VAL A 109 3.73 -4.67 -3.91
C VAL A 109 5.10 -4.05 -4.18
N GLU A 110 5.31 -2.86 -3.64
CA GLU A 110 6.62 -2.22 -3.58
C GLU A 110 7.02 -2.09 -2.12
N VAL A 111 8.30 -2.30 -1.84
CA VAL A 111 8.85 -2.19 -0.49
C VAL A 111 9.87 -1.07 -0.47
N ARG A 112 9.71 -0.10 0.43
CA ARG A 112 10.67 1.00 0.57
C ARG A 112 11.10 1.16 2.02
N PRO A 113 12.40 1.30 2.27
CA PRO A 113 12.86 1.59 3.63
C PRO A 113 12.46 3.00 4.05
N ILE A 114 12.12 3.13 5.32
CA ILE A 114 11.84 4.44 5.92
C ILE A 114 13.15 4.94 6.53
N VAL A 115 13.60 6.08 6.07
CA VAL A 115 14.93 6.59 6.46
C VAL A 115 14.92 7.48 7.69
N ASN A 116 13.81 8.16 7.97
CA ASN A 116 13.70 9.07 9.11
C ASN A 116 12.34 8.96 9.77
N GLY A 117 12.34 8.91 11.09
CA GLY A 117 11.12 9.02 11.88
C GLY A 117 10.15 7.88 11.72
N GLY A 118 10.62 6.81 11.15
CA GLY A 118 9.83 5.63 10.92
C GLY A 118 9.34 4.93 12.18
#